data_42b722e0ca14829a473775484911e782
#
_entry.id   42b722e0ca14829a473775484911e782
#
_cell.length_a   1.000
_cell.length_b   1.000
_cell.length_c   1.000
_cell.angle_alpha   90.00
_cell.angle_beta   90.00
_cell.angle_gamma   90.00
#
_symmetry.space_group_name_H-M   'P 1'
#
loop_
_entity.id
_entity.type
_entity.pdbx_description
1 polymer ?
#
loop_
_entity_poly.entity_id
_entity_poly.type
_entity_poly.pdbx_seq_one_letter_code
_entity_poly.pdbx_strand_id
1 'polypeptide(L)'
;MKPNTILAAIILVSGSSQLWAAPAAVSDAAGATQTIEQRLSVLENLMRNRNLIQAELQTQLDQLQDEVSQIRGVTEEQSYKLEKVLQRQRELYQEIETRVTQVYEQSKQLQPVVMPDSATAQAVSTDLSENEAYDRAVALIMKDKRYDAAIPEFEGFLKQFPNSVYIPNAHYWLGQLQSIKNQDAQAMVHFRTVVDQFADSNKRPDAMLKLGTLLQKVGQSAEAKVLFENLIKEYPSTTAAKLATERLSKI
;
A
#
# COMPACT_ATOMS: atom_id res chain seq x y z
N MET A 1 -10.32 -47.71 35.09
CA MET A 1 -10.93 -46.50 35.65
C MET A 1 -11.65 -45.77 34.52
N LYS A 2 -12.89 -45.40 34.68
CA LYS A 2 -13.93 -45.14 33.65
C LYS A 2 -13.69 -43.83 32.87
N PRO A 3 -13.99 -43.79 31.56
CA PRO A 3 -14.14 -42.55 30.83
C PRO A 3 -15.59 -42.04 30.95
N ASN A 4 -15.74 -40.77 31.29
CA ASN A 4 -17.02 -40.07 31.30
C ASN A 4 -17.33 -39.55 29.90
N THR A 5 -18.31 -40.18 29.25
CA THR A 5 -18.97 -39.70 28.06
C THR A 5 -20.07 -38.73 28.46
N ILE A 6 -19.93 -37.45 28.13
CA ILE A 6 -21.00 -36.47 28.26
C ILE A 6 -21.77 -36.48 26.95
N LEU A 7 -22.98 -37.04 26.98
CA LEU A 7 -23.97 -37.05 25.92
C LEU A 7 -24.67 -35.68 25.93
N ALA A 8 -24.42 -34.85 24.94
CA ALA A 8 -25.18 -33.62 24.72
C ALA A 8 -26.42 -33.95 23.90
N ALA A 9 -27.58 -33.94 24.56
CA ALA A 9 -28.88 -34.09 23.92
C ALA A 9 -29.27 -32.81 23.21
N ILE A 10 -29.30 -32.83 21.88
CA ILE A 10 -29.86 -31.77 21.04
C ILE A 10 -31.39 -31.99 21.02
N ILE A 11 -32.13 -31.12 21.72
CA ILE A 11 -33.59 -31.06 21.64
C ILE A 11 -33.96 -30.23 20.43
N LEU A 12 -34.34 -30.89 19.35
CA LEU A 12 -35.02 -30.30 18.18
C LEU A 12 -36.47 -29.95 18.60
N VAL A 13 -36.74 -28.71 18.97
CA VAL A 13 -38.08 -28.17 19.10
C VAL A 13 -38.57 -27.79 17.68
N SER A 14 -39.26 -28.71 17.05
CA SER A 14 -40.03 -28.41 15.84
C SER A 14 -41.34 -27.73 16.25
N GLY A 15 -41.26 -26.41 16.46
CA GLY A 15 -42.41 -25.54 16.60
C GLY A 15 -43.06 -25.28 15.24
N SER A 16 -44.06 -26.09 14.85
CA SER A 16 -44.97 -25.78 13.79
C SER A 16 -45.89 -24.62 14.22
N SER A 17 -45.45 -23.38 13.98
CA SER A 17 -46.31 -22.21 14.04
C SER A 17 -47.30 -22.27 12.87
N GLN A 18 -48.49 -22.78 13.09
CA GLN A 18 -49.60 -22.53 12.20
C GLN A 18 -49.92 -21.04 12.25
N LEU A 19 -49.43 -20.34 11.25
CA LEU A 19 -49.89 -18.99 10.95
C LEU A 19 -51.36 -19.09 10.52
N TRP A 20 -52.25 -18.90 11.47
CA TRP A 20 -53.59 -18.49 11.14
C TRP A 20 -53.48 -17.14 10.44
N ALA A 21 -53.55 -17.12 9.14
CA ALA A 21 -53.77 -15.90 8.40
C ALA A 21 -55.15 -15.39 8.81
N ALA A 22 -55.16 -14.46 9.74
CA ALA A 22 -56.34 -13.63 9.93
C ALA A 22 -56.63 -12.97 8.60
N PRO A 23 -57.89 -13.03 8.12
CA PRO A 23 -58.25 -12.32 6.91
C PRO A 23 -57.87 -10.86 7.16
N ALA A 24 -57.03 -10.31 6.27
CA ALA A 24 -56.67 -8.92 6.31
C ALA A 24 -57.95 -8.11 6.44
N ALA A 25 -58.09 -7.40 7.55
CA ALA A 25 -59.14 -6.44 7.73
C ALA A 25 -59.08 -5.52 6.54
N VAL A 26 -60.00 -5.64 5.62
CA VAL A 26 -60.26 -4.62 4.60
C VAL A 26 -60.78 -3.46 5.44
N SER A 27 -59.84 -2.64 5.91
CA SER A 27 -60.16 -1.34 6.44
C SER A 27 -60.80 -0.61 5.25
N ASP A 28 -62.10 -0.40 5.32
CA ASP A 28 -62.78 0.53 4.46
C ASP A 28 -61.96 1.80 4.42
N ALA A 29 -61.28 2.00 3.32
CA ALA A 29 -60.56 3.23 3.00
C ALA A 29 -61.60 4.30 2.58
N ALA A 30 -62.52 4.59 3.56
CA ALA A 30 -63.40 5.75 3.50
C ALA A 30 -62.68 6.95 4.14
N GLY A 31 -61.43 7.17 3.72
CA GLY A 31 -60.63 8.29 4.20
C GLY A 31 -59.54 8.63 3.20
N ALA A 32 -59.85 9.46 2.24
CA ALA A 32 -59.02 9.96 1.15
C ALA A 32 -59.01 9.07 -0.09
N THR A 33 -60.11 9.09 -0.83
CA THR A 33 -60.10 8.79 -2.27
C THR A 33 -59.26 9.89 -2.93
N GLN A 34 -57.95 9.63 -3.01
CA GLN A 34 -57.11 10.40 -3.93
C GLN A 34 -57.72 10.27 -5.30
N THR A 35 -58.08 11.38 -5.91
CA THR A 35 -58.64 11.35 -7.26
C THR A 35 -57.63 10.70 -8.20
N ILE A 36 -58.13 10.10 -9.29
CA ILE A 36 -57.25 9.47 -10.29
C ILE A 36 -56.16 10.45 -10.75
N GLU A 37 -56.52 11.75 -10.85
CA GLU A 37 -55.59 12.81 -11.20
C GLU A 37 -54.44 12.99 -10.13
N GLN A 38 -54.77 12.90 -8.84
CA GLN A 38 -53.76 12.96 -7.79
C GLN A 38 -52.80 11.78 -7.84
N ARG A 39 -53.32 10.58 -8.07
CA ARG A 39 -52.50 9.34 -8.26
C ARG A 39 -51.63 9.46 -9.49
N LEU A 40 -52.19 9.98 -10.61
CA LEU A 40 -51.44 10.22 -11.82
C LEU A 40 -50.31 11.21 -11.63
N SER A 41 -50.54 12.33 -10.94
CA SER A 41 -49.51 13.32 -10.65
C SER A 41 -48.40 12.77 -9.78
N VAL A 42 -48.68 11.92 -8.80
CA VAL A 42 -47.65 11.21 -7.99
C VAL A 42 -46.85 10.27 -8.84
N LEU A 43 -47.48 9.50 -9.74
CA LEU A 43 -46.76 8.57 -10.66
C LEU A 43 -45.88 9.33 -11.64
N GLU A 44 -46.37 10.45 -12.18
CA GLU A 44 -45.55 11.33 -13.05
C GLU A 44 -44.35 11.91 -12.34
N ASN A 45 -44.51 12.36 -11.08
CA ASN A 45 -43.39 12.86 -10.27
C ASN A 45 -42.38 11.73 -9.93
N LEU A 46 -42.85 10.54 -9.62
CA LEU A 46 -41.99 9.38 -9.41
C LEU A 46 -41.21 9.00 -10.68
N MET A 47 -41.88 9.03 -11.83
CA MET A 47 -41.21 8.79 -13.13
C MET A 47 -40.18 9.86 -13.46
N ARG A 48 -40.49 11.15 -13.22
CA ARG A 48 -39.52 12.22 -13.41
C ARG A 48 -38.31 12.06 -12.51
N ASN A 49 -38.53 11.81 -11.20
CA ASN A 49 -37.43 11.57 -10.27
C ASN A 49 -36.59 10.36 -10.67
N ARG A 50 -37.21 9.27 -11.10
CA ARG A 50 -36.48 8.10 -11.59
C ARG A 50 -35.62 8.42 -12.81
N ASN A 51 -36.15 9.18 -13.75
CA ASN A 51 -35.42 9.58 -14.96
C ASN A 51 -34.25 10.53 -14.62
N LEU A 52 -34.43 11.45 -13.66
CA LEU A 52 -33.35 12.30 -13.17
C LEU A 52 -32.24 11.50 -12.49
N ILE A 53 -32.60 10.56 -11.61
CA ILE A 53 -31.63 9.68 -10.96
C ILE A 53 -30.90 8.80 -11.99
N GLN A 54 -31.61 8.30 -13.01
CA GLN A 54 -31.00 7.50 -14.06
C GLN A 54 -30.02 8.33 -14.92
N ALA A 55 -30.34 9.57 -15.24
CA ALA A 55 -29.45 10.48 -15.94
C ALA A 55 -28.21 10.82 -15.10
N GLU A 56 -28.40 11.06 -13.80
CA GLU A 56 -27.30 11.30 -12.85
C GLU A 56 -26.37 10.10 -12.75
N LEU A 57 -26.91 8.88 -12.61
CA LEU A 57 -26.13 7.65 -12.59
C LEU A 57 -25.34 7.45 -13.90
N GLN A 58 -25.93 7.79 -15.04
CA GLN A 58 -25.23 7.71 -16.31
C GLN A 58 -24.05 8.68 -16.35
N THR A 59 -24.23 9.91 -15.89
CA THR A 59 -23.17 10.92 -15.80
C THR A 59 -22.02 10.45 -14.87
N GLN A 60 -22.38 9.84 -13.74
CA GLN A 60 -21.38 9.29 -12.81
C GLN A 60 -20.62 8.10 -13.42
N LEU A 61 -21.29 7.23 -14.18
CA LEU A 61 -20.65 6.14 -14.91
C LEU A 61 -19.66 6.64 -15.96
N ASP A 62 -20.07 7.65 -16.73
CA ASP A 62 -19.20 8.25 -17.75
C ASP A 62 -17.97 8.92 -17.08
N GLN A 63 -18.16 9.64 -15.97
CA GLN A 63 -17.07 10.21 -15.20
C GLN A 63 -16.11 9.13 -14.64
N LEU A 64 -16.64 8.04 -14.09
CA LEU A 64 -15.82 6.92 -13.61
C LEU A 64 -15.03 6.26 -14.75
N GLN A 65 -15.60 6.14 -15.93
CA GLN A 65 -14.89 5.61 -17.11
C GLN A 65 -13.74 6.51 -17.52
N ASP A 66 -13.93 7.83 -17.48
CA ASP A 66 -12.88 8.80 -17.77
C ASP A 66 -11.77 8.75 -16.73
N GLU A 67 -12.12 8.66 -15.43
CA GLU A 67 -11.13 8.50 -14.34
C GLU A 67 -10.32 7.20 -14.49
N VAL A 68 -10.97 6.08 -14.79
CA VAL A 68 -10.29 4.79 -15.03
C VAL A 68 -9.35 4.90 -16.23
N SER A 69 -9.77 5.55 -17.30
CA SER A 69 -8.93 5.77 -18.49
C SER A 69 -7.72 6.65 -18.18
N GLN A 70 -7.90 7.69 -17.39
CA GLN A 70 -6.82 8.57 -16.94
C GLN A 70 -5.83 7.83 -16.02
N ILE A 71 -6.33 7.04 -15.05
CA ILE A 71 -5.49 6.23 -14.16
C ILE A 71 -4.67 5.21 -14.98
N ARG A 72 -5.29 4.57 -15.97
CA ARG A 72 -4.59 3.66 -16.86
C ARG A 72 -3.46 4.37 -17.61
N GLY A 73 -3.72 5.52 -18.20
CA GLY A 73 -2.72 6.31 -18.92
C GLY A 73 -1.54 6.70 -18.02
N VAL A 74 -1.81 7.16 -16.79
CA VAL A 74 -0.76 7.48 -15.80
C VAL A 74 0.04 6.23 -15.43
N THR A 75 -0.62 5.09 -15.26
CA THR A 75 0.05 3.83 -14.90
C THR A 75 0.97 3.35 -16.03
N GLU A 76 0.52 3.44 -17.28
CA GLU A 76 1.32 3.10 -18.46
C GLU A 76 2.52 4.04 -18.62
N GLU A 77 2.33 5.35 -18.42
CA GLU A 77 3.42 6.33 -18.44
C GLU A 77 4.46 6.07 -17.34
N GLN A 78 4.02 5.75 -16.13
CA GLN A 78 4.93 5.43 -15.03
C GLN A 78 5.69 4.13 -15.30
N SER A 79 5.03 3.11 -15.85
CA SER A 79 5.66 1.84 -16.22
C SER A 79 6.73 2.06 -17.29
N TYR A 80 6.45 2.86 -18.30
CA TYR A 80 7.42 3.23 -19.34
C TYR A 80 8.63 4.00 -18.77
N LYS A 81 8.38 4.98 -17.87
CA LYS A 81 9.46 5.72 -17.21
C LYS A 81 10.35 4.82 -16.36
N LEU A 82 9.74 3.89 -15.63
CA LEU A 82 10.45 2.90 -14.82
C LEU A 82 11.33 1.99 -15.70
N GLU A 83 10.79 1.49 -16.80
CA GLU A 83 11.55 0.65 -17.73
C GLU A 83 12.74 1.41 -18.34
N LYS A 84 12.53 2.68 -18.71
CA LYS A 84 13.59 3.54 -19.22
C LYS A 84 14.69 3.82 -18.19
N VAL A 85 14.31 4.01 -16.92
CA VAL A 85 15.28 4.17 -15.82
C VAL A 85 16.07 2.89 -15.60
N LEU A 86 15.43 1.73 -15.58
CA LEU A 86 16.08 0.42 -15.44
C LEU A 86 17.02 0.13 -16.61
N GLN A 87 16.63 0.49 -17.84
CA GLN A 87 17.49 0.34 -19.01
C GLN A 87 18.72 1.24 -18.89
N ARG A 88 18.55 2.51 -18.54
CA ARG A 88 19.65 3.44 -18.34
C ARG A 88 20.60 3.02 -17.22
N GLN A 89 20.04 2.43 -16.17
CA GLN A 89 20.83 1.88 -15.07
C GLN A 89 21.70 0.71 -15.53
N ARG A 90 21.16 -0.22 -16.36
CA ARG A 90 21.96 -1.30 -16.96
C ARG A 90 23.06 -0.77 -17.87
N GLU A 91 22.76 0.22 -18.70
CA GLU A 91 23.75 0.85 -19.58
C GLU A 91 24.88 1.49 -18.77
N LEU A 92 24.57 2.19 -17.70
CA LEU A 92 25.57 2.76 -16.77
C LEU A 92 26.43 1.67 -16.11
N TYR A 93 25.85 0.56 -15.67
CA TYR A 93 26.61 -0.55 -15.11
C TYR A 93 27.56 -1.17 -16.14
N GLN A 94 27.11 -1.37 -17.38
CA GLN A 94 27.97 -1.87 -18.47
C GLN A 94 29.10 -0.88 -18.80
N GLU A 95 28.82 0.42 -18.79
CA GLU A 95 29.84 1.45 -19.00
C GLU A 95 30.88 1.46 -17.87
N ILE A 96 30.43 1.37 -16.60
CA ILE A 96 31.30 1.27 -15.43
C ILE A 96 32.17 0.01 -15.51
N GLU A 97 31.58 -1.14 -15.80
CA GLU A 97 32.32 -2.41 -15.95
C GLU A 97 33.38 -2.33 -17.04
N THR A 98 33.03 -1.73 -18.19
CA THR A 98 33.96 -1.50 -19.29
C THR A 98 35.11 -0.57 -18.88
N ARG A 99 34.81 0.53 -18.19
CA ARG A 99 35.83 1.47 -17.69
C ARG A 99 36.74 0.86 -16.63
N VAL A 100 36.17 0.11 -15.68
CA VAL A 100 36.92 -0.61 -14.64
C VAL A 100 37.89 -1.62 -15.29
N THR A 101 37.40 -2.38 -16.28
CA THR A 101 38.23 -3.32 -17.02
C THR A 101 39.34 -2.60 -17.77
N GLN A 102 39.06 -1.49 -18.44
CA GLN A 102 40.09 -0.69 -19.14
C GLN A 102 41.15 -0.14 -18.18
N VAL A 103 40.74 0.41 -17.02
CA VAL A 103 41.67 0.91 -15.98
C VAL A 103 42.51 -0.24 -15.43
N TYR A 104 41.92 -1.42 -15.20
CA TYR A 104 42.63 -2.59 -14.74
C TYR A 104 43.67 -3.09 -15.75
N GLU A 105 43.33 -3.16 -17.04
CA GLU A 105 44.26 -3.55 -18.08
C GLU A 105 45.36 -2.48 -18.32
N GLN A 106 45.03 -1.18 -18.18
CA GLN A 106 45.98 -0.11 -18.25
C GLN A 106 46.96 -0.08 -17.05
N SER A 107 46.50 -0.47 -15.86
CA SER A 107 47.33 -0.61 -14.65
C SER A 107 48.28 -1.80 -14.73
N LYS A 108 47.96 -2.86 -15.47
CA LYS A 108 48.86 -3.99 -15.73
C LYS A 108 50.05 -3.62 -16.61
N GLN A 109 49.95 -2.57 -17.44
CA GLN A 109 51.03 -2.13 -18.30
C GLN A 109 52.02 -1.14 -17.64
N LEU A 110 51.69 -0.64 -16.46
CA LEU A 110 52.56 0.19 -15.64
C LEU A 110 53.24 -0.70 -14.60
N GLN A 111 54.56 -0.79 -14.63
CA GLN A 111 55.42 -1.59 -13.74
C GLN A 111 55.15 -1.30 -12.24
N PRO A 112 55.47 -2.25 -11.33
CA PRO A 112 54.97 -2.22 -9.97
C PRO A 112 55.60 -1.10 -9.17
N VAL A 113 54.87 -0.03 -8.95
CA VAL A 113 55.09 0.85 -7.81
C VAL A 113 54.46 0.18 -6.60
N VAL A 114 55.29 -0.29 -5.71
CA VAL A 114 54.88 -0.78 -4.41
C VAL A 114 54.16 0.34 -3.67
N MET A 115 52.85 0.24 -3.56
CA MET A 115 52.03 1.02 -2.64
C MET A 115 51.25 0.09 -1.72
N PRO A 116 51.14 0.45 -0.46
CA PRO A 116 50.57 -0.43 0.55
C PRO A 116 49.03 -0.44 0.47
N ASP A 117 48.54 -1.64 0.67
CA ASP A 117 47.28 -2.00 1.29
C ASP A 117 45.93 -1.73 0.58
N SER A 118 45.41 -2.78 0.13
CA SER A 118 44.12 -3.53 0.09
C SER A 118 42.84 -2.87 0.61
N ALA A 119 42.60 -1.59 0.48
CA ALA A 119 41.32 -1.01 0.94
C ALA A 119 40.30 -0.78 -0.19
N THR A 120 40.74 -0.67 -1.46
CA THR A 120 39.85 -0.28 -2.58
C THR A 120 39.21 -1.45 -3.35
N ALA A 121 39.83 -2.64 -3.34
CA ALA A 121 39.26 -3.80 -4.02
C ALA A 121 38.08 -4.44 -3.25
N GLN A 122 38.07 -4.29 -1.93
CA GLN A 122 36.97 -4.78 -1.09
C GLN A 122 35.71 -3.91 -1.17
N ALA A 123 35.84 -2.61 -1.37
CA ALA A 123 34.71 -1.70 -1.50
C ALA A 123 33.90 -1.93 -2.78
N VAL A 124 34.55 -2.20 -3.92
CA VAL A 124 33.88 -2.43 -5.20
C VAL A 124 33.12 -3.78 -5.23
N SER A 125 33.68 -4.82 -4.61
CA SER A 125 33.00 -6.11 -4.53
C SER A 125 31.84 -6.10 -3.52
N THR A 126 31.90 -5.25 -2.50
CA THR A 126 30.83 -5.08 -1.52
C THR A 126 29.63 -4.37 -2.14
N ASP A 127 29.85 -3.33 -2.93
CA ASP A 127 28.77 -2.59 -3.61
C ASP A 127 27.97 -3.44 -4.60
N LEU A 128 28.63 -4.29 -5.39
CA LEU A 128 27.94 -5.19 -6.33
C LEU A 128 27.08 -6.23 -5.58
N SER A 129 27.65 -6.86 -4.54
CA SER A 129 26.89 -7.84 -3.74
C SER A 129 25.74 -7.22 -2.96
N GLU A 130 25.87 -5.96 -2.55
CA GLU A 130 24.83 -5.17 -1.90
C GLU A 130 23.66 -4.90 -2.84
N ASN A 131 23.93 -4.39 -4.05
CA ASN A 131 22.92 -4.14 -5.06
C ASN A 131 22.17 -5.42 -5.45
N GLU A 132 22.90 -6.52 -5.71
CA GLU A 132 22.30 -7.81 -6.05
C GLU A 132 21.41 -8.36 -4.91
N ALA A 133 21.84 -8.23 -3.66
CA ALA A 133 21.05 -8.68 -2.52
C ALA A 133 19.76 -7.85 -2.36
N TYR A 134 19.85 -6.53 -2.52
CA TYR A 134 18.69 -5.65 -2.48
C TYR A 134 17.73 -5.94 -3.65
N ASP A 135 18.25 -6.07 -4.87
CA ASP A 135 17.46 -6.34 -6.07
C ASP A 135 16.75 -7.70 -6.00
N ARG A 136 17.38 -8.74 -5.42
CA ARG A 136 16.71 -10.02 -5.16
C ARG A 136 15.51 -9.86 -4.24
N ALA A 137 15.68 -9.14 -3.13
CA ALA A 137 14.59 -8.91 -2.19
C ALA A 137 13.43 -8.13 -2.83
N VAL A 138 13.74 -7.09 -3.63
CA VAL A 138 12.75 -6.31 -4.38
C VAL A 138 12.07 -7.16 -5.45
N ALA A 139 12.78 -8.03 -6.16
CA ALA A 139 12.22 -8.91 -7.18
C ALA A 139 11.15 -9.85 -6.62
N LEU A 140 11.34 -10.36 -5.40
CA LEU A 140 10.33 -11.18 -4.72
C LEU A 140 9.01 -10.44 -4.51
N ILE A 141 9.04 -9.12 -4.33
CA ILE A 141 7.83 -8.31 -4.19
C ILE A 141 7.23 -8.00 -5.58
N MET A 142 8.04 -7.45 -6.47
CA MET A 142 7.57 -6.82 -7.69
C MET A 142 7.25 -7.81 -8.80
N LYS A 143 8.06 -8.87 -8.94
CA LYS A 143 7.91 -9.89 -9.99
C LYS A 143 7.13 -11.10 -9.50
N ASP A 144 7.56 -11.65 -8.36
CA ASP A 144 7.10 -12.96 -7.92
C ASP A 144 5.89 -12.89 -7.00
N LYS A 145 5.59 -11.70 -6.43
CA LYS A 145 4.53 -11.47 -5.44
C LYS A 145 4.65 -12.41 -4.21
N ARG A 146 5.88 -12.83 -3.90
CA ARG A 146 6.22 -13.74 -2.81
C ARG A 146 6.55 -12.95 -1.55
N TYR A 147 5.56 -12.30 -0.97
CA TYR A 147 5.72 -11.40 0.18
C TYR A 147 6.33 -12.07 1.40
N ASP A 148 5.99 -13.35 1.65
CA ASP A 148 6.55 -14.10 2.79
C ASP A 148 8.04 -14.39 2.63
N ALA A 149 8.51 -14.60 1.41
CA ALA A 149 9.91 -14.84 1.11
C ALA A 149 10.73 -13.54 1.10
N ALA A 150 10.10 -12.40 0.80
CA ALA A 150 10.79 -11.11 0.76
C ALA A 150 11.20 -10.61 2.16
N ILE A 151 10.42 -10.93 3.21
CA ILE A 151 10.73 -10.50 4.58
C ILE A 151 12.12 -10.99 5.04
N PRO A 152 12.43 -12.30 5.05
CA PRO A 152 13.74 -12.77 5.48
C PRO A 152 14.89 -12.28 4.58
N GLU A 153 14.65 -12.02 3.29
CA GLU A 153 15.66 -11.44 2.41
C GLU A 153 16.03 -10.00 2.81
N PHE A 154 15.02 -9.14 3.08
CA PHE A 154 15.30 -7.79 3.59
C PHE A 154 15.91 -7.79 4.98
N GLU A 155 15.49 -8.68 5.88
CA GLU A 155 16.12 -8.83 7.19
C GLU A 155 17.57 -9.30 7.09
N GLY A 156 17.86 -10.22 6.17
CA GLY A 156 19.20 -10.65 5.84
C GLY A 156 20.04 -9.50 5.28
N PHE A 157 19.48 -8.73 4.37
CA PHE A 157 20.11 -7.55 3.80
C PHE A 157 20.51 -6.52 4.87
N LEU A 158 19.61 -6.19 5.79
CA LEU A 158 19.90 -5.24 6.88
C LEU A 158 21.04 -5.72 7.79
N LYS A 159 21.17 -7.03 8.01
CA LYS A 159 22.25 -7.62 8.82
C LYS A 159 23.58 -7.63 8.08
N GLN A 160 23.55 -7.93 6.80
CA GLN A 160 24.76 -8.10 5.98
C GLN A 160 25.34 -6.73 5.57
N PHE A 161 24.50 -5.73 5.34
CA PHE A 161 24.89 -4.42 4.82
C PHE A 161 24.40 -3.28 5.72
N PRO A 162 24.88 -3.17 6.98
CA PRO A 162 24.36 -2.21 7.96
C PRO A 162 24.63 -0.74 7.62
N ASN A 163 25.53 -0.46 6.68
CA ASN A 163 25.86 0.89 6.23
C ASN A 163 25.37 1.20 4.80
N SER A 164 24.53 0.34 4.26
CA SER A 164 24.00 0.48 2.92
C SER A 164 23.14 1.75 2.75
N VAL A 165 23.24 2.37 1.59
CA VAL A 165 22.33 3.46 1.19
C VAL A 165 20.88 2.98 1.02
N TYR A 166 20.66 1.67 0.92
CA TYR A 166 19.34 1.07 0.79
C TYR A 166 18.66 0.75 2.13
N ILE A 167 19.32 0.98 3.28
CA ILE A 167 18.76 0.71 4.61
C ILE A 167 17.37 1.33 4.81
N PRO A 168 17.15 2.63 4.54
CA PRO A 168 15.81 3.21 4.71
C PRO A 168 14.77 2.60 3.78
N ASN A 169 15.16 2.22 2.56
CA ASN A 169 14.27 1.53 1.62
C ASN A 169 13.93 0.11 2.11
N ALA A 170 14.91 -0.63 2.64
CA ALA A 170 14.70 -1.97 3.18
C ALA A 170 13.74 -1.94 4.39
N HIS A 171 13.94 -1.00 5.32
CA HIS A 171 13.01 -0.78 6.42
C HIS A 171 11.61 -0.40 5.93
N TYR A 172 11.50 0.48 4.95
CA TYR A 172 10.21 0.84 4.37
C TYR A 172 9.48 -0.39 3.78
N TRP A 173 10.18 -1.24 3.02
CA TRP A 173 9.61 -2.47 2.47
C TRP A 173 9.20 -3.46 3.56
N LEU A 174 10.02 -3.67 4.58
CA LEU A 174 9.64 -4.51 5.73
C LEU A 174 8.38 -3.99 6.43
N GLY A 175 8.29 -2.68 6.65
CA GLY A 175 7.08 -2.06 7.19
C GLY A 175 5.83 -2.33 6.34
N GLN A 176 5.95 -2.21 5.02
CA GLN A 176 4.85 -2.49 4.09
C GLN A 176 4.45 -3.97 4.10
N LEU A 177 5.42 -4.90 4.04
CA LEU A 177 5.18 -6.34 4.04
C LEU A 177 4.51 -6.80 5.34
N GLN A 178 5.00 -6.33 6.48
CA GLN A 178 4.44 -6.66 7.79
C GLN A 178 3.03 -6.06 7.97
N SER A 179 2.79 -4.86 7.44
CA SER A 179 1.46 -4.26 7.44
C SER A 179 0.46 -5.08 6.62
N ILE A 180 0.86 -5.60 5.45
CA ILE A 180 0.04 -6.51 4.62
C ILE A 180 -0.30 -7.80 5.40
N LYS A 181 0.61 -8.28 6.24
CA LYS A 181 0.42 -9.46 7.11
C LYS A 181 -0.36 -9.14 8.41
N ASN A 182 -0.86 -7.93 8.58
CA ASN A 182 -1.50 -7.44 9.82
C ASN A 182 -0.58 -7.51 11.06
N GLN A 183 0.73 -7.48 10.85
CA GLN A 183 1.75 -7.39 11.89
C GLN A 183 2.04 -5.92 12.19
N ASP A 184 1.00 -5.17 12.58
CA ASP A 184 1.05 -3.71 12.68
C ASP A 184 2.14 -3.20 13.65
N ALA A 185 2.36 -3.90 14.76
CA ALA A 185 3.40 -3.52 15.73
C ALA A 185 4.81 -3.57 15.11
N GLN A 186 5.13 -4.62 14.36
CA GLN A 186 6.42 -4.75 13.68
C GLN A 186 6.54 -3.75 12.54
N ALA A 187 5.47 -3.56 11.75
CA ALA A 187 5.43 -2.56 10.70
C ALA A 187 5.73 -1.15 11.24
N MET A 188 5.13 -0.78 12.39
CA MET A 188 5.40 0.51 13.04
C MET A 188 6.86 0.67 13.45
N VAL A 189 7.53 -0.38 13.93
CA VAL A 189 8.96 -0.33 14.27
C VAL A 189 9.77 0.05 13.04
N HIS A 190 9.55 -0.60 11.90
CA HIS A 190 10.30 -0.32 10.69
C HIS A 190 10.00 1.06 10.10
N PHE A 191 8.75 1.49 10.04
CA PHE A 191 8.43 2.84 9.59
C PHE A 191 9.01 3.91 10.54
N ARG A 192 8.95 3.68 11.85
CA ARG A 192 9.54 4.57 12.85
C ARG A 192 11.06 4.69 12.67
N THR A 193 11.75 3.58 12.39
CA THR A 193 13.18 3.60 12.07
C THR A 193 13.48 4.53 10.89
N VAL A 194 12.69 4.45 9.81
CA VAL A 194 12.87 5.36 8.66
C VAL A 194 12.64 6.81 9.05
N VAL A 195 11.59 7.10 9.83
CA VAL A 195 11.24 8.46 10.25
C VAL A 195 12.30 9.08 11.13
N ASP A 196 12.81 8.32 12.12
CA ASP A 196 13.66 8.86 13.19
C ASP A 196 15.15 8.88 12.81
N GLN A 197 15.60 7.88 12.03
CA GLN A 197 17.04 7.70 11.76
C GLN A 197 17.46 8.15 10.36
N PHE A 198 16.53 8.33 9.44
CA PHE A 198 16.84 8.62 8.03
C PHE A 198 16.09 9.88 7.53
N ALA A 199 16.42 11.02 8.16
CA ALA A 199 15.76 12.30 7.87
C ALA A 199 15.84 12.72 6.40
N ASP A 200 16.95 12.41 5.73
CA ASP A 200 17.20 12.77 4.32
C ASP A 200 16.66 11.73 3.32
N SER A 201 16.05 10.65 3.80
CA SER A 201 15.54 9.62 2.91
C SER A 201 14.30 10.07 2.15
N ASN A 202 14.26 9.78 0.85
CA ASN A 202 13.08 9.97 0.00
C ASN A 202 11.88 9.11 0.44
N LYS A 203 12.09 8.08 1.29
CA LYS A 203 11.03 7.24 1.86
C LYS A 203 10.44 7.80 3.15
N ARG A 204 11.08 8.83 3.75
CA ARG A 204 10.63 9.38 5.03
C ARG A 204 9.19 9.92 4.98
N PRO A 205 8.77 10.74 4.00
CA PRO A 205 7.39 11.23 3.96
C PRO A 205 6.36 10.10 3.85
N ASP A 206 6.62 9.09 3.04
CA ASP A 206 5.74 7.93 2.92
C ASP A 206 5.72 7.09 4.21
N ALA A 207 6.87 6.92 4.86
CA ALA A 207 6.96 6.22 6.14
C ALA A 207 6.21 6.97 7.26
N MET A 208 6.27 8.31 7.30
CA MET A 208 5.49 9.14 8.22
C MET A 208 3.99 8.94 8.02
N LEU A 209 3.51 8.95 6.78
CA LEU A 209 2.10 8.70 6.46
C LEU A 209 1.66 7.30 6.92
N LYS A 210 2.45 6.27 6.62
CA LYS A 210 2.15 4.87 6.99
C LYS A 210 2.16 4.67 8.49
N LEU A 211 3.18 5.20 9.19
CA LEU A 211 3.27 5.16 10.65
C LEU A 211 2.06 5.87 11.29
N GLY A 212 1.73 7.08 10.86
CA GLY A 212 0.57 7.81 11.38
C GLY A 212 -0.74 7.06 11.15
N THR A 213 -0.88 6.39 10.00
CA THR A 213 -2.05 5.54 9.70
C THR A 213 -2.15 4.35 10.65
N LEU A 214 -1.04 3.68 10.94
CA LEU A 214 -1.02 2.56 11.88
C LEU A 214 -1.27 3.02 13.32
N LEU A 215 -0.71 4.17 13.72
CA LEU A 215 -0.98 4.79 15.02
C LEU A 215 -2.48 5.09 15.21
N GLN A 216 -3.15 5.64 14.20
CA GLN A 216 -4.61 5.81 14.21
C GLN A 216 -5.35 4.47 14.41
N LYS A 217 -4.93 3.44 13.63
CA LYS A 217 -5.54 2.10 13.70
C LYS A 217 -5.46 1.48 15.09
N VAL A 218 -4.37 1.72 15.82
CA VAL A 218 -4.17 1.19 17.18
C VAL A 218 -4.66 2.15 18.29
N GLY A 219 -5.36 3.24 17.92
CA GLY A 219 -5.96 4.17 18.88
C GLY A 219 -5.01 5.25 19.42
N GLN A 220 -3.78 5.34 18.91
CA GLN A 220 -2.80 6.37 19.27
C GLN A 220 -2.98 7.65 18.46
N SER A 221 -4.20 8.19 18.47
CA SER A 221 -4.61 9.33 17.62
C SER A 221 -3.81 10.61 17.90
N ALA A 222 -3.43 10.85 19.16
CA ALA A 222 -2.64 12.03 19.51
C ALA A 222 -1.25 12.02 18.85
N GLU A 223 -0.55 10.88 18.86
CA GLU A 223 0.75 10.73 18.22
C GLU A 223 0.62 10.78 16.70
N ALA A 224 -0.41 10.14 16.13
CA ALA A 224 -0.71 10.20 14.70
C ALA A 224 -0.92 11.63 14.21
N LYS A 225 -1.67 12.44 14.98
CA LYS A 225 -1.92 13.85 14.68
C LYS A 225 -0.62 14.64 14.57
N VAL A 226 0.24 14.56 15.58
CA VAL A 226 1.55 15.24 15.58
C VAL A 226 2.40 14.82 14.39
N LEU A 227 2.41 13.52 14.08
CA LEU A 227 3.17 12.99 12.95
C LEU A 227 2.66 13.50 11.60
N PHE A 228 1.34 13.58 11.40
CA PHE A 228 0.76 14.13 10.17
C PHE A 228 0.99 15.64 10.06
N GLU A 229 0.91 16.41 11.15
CA GLU A 229 1.23 17.83 11.17
C GLU A 229 2.70 18.08 10.76
N ASN A 230 3.63 17.28 11.29
CA ASN A 230 5.03 17.35 10.91
C ASN A 230 5.25 16.97 9.44
N LEU A 231 4.60 15.91 8.96
CA LEU A 231 4.67 15.52 7.56
C LEU A 231 4.24 16.64 6.60
N ILE A 232 3.12 17.30 6.90
CA ILE A 232 2.61 18.41 6.08
C ILE A 232 3.57 19.59 6.11
N LYS A 233 4.14 19.89 7.27
CA LYS A 233 5.08 21.00 7.47
C LYS A 233 6.42 20.76 6.76
N GLU A 234 6.98 19.57 6.88
CA GLU A 234 8.29 19.23 6.35
C GLU A 234 8.27 18.92 4.84
N TYR A 235 7.17 18.34 4.34
CA TYR A 235 7.04 17.84 2.96
C TYR A 235 5.76 18.32 2.26
N PRO A 236 5.45 19.64 2.22
CA PRO A 236 4.13 20.17 1.80
C PRO A 236 3.73 19.82 0.36
N SER A 237 4.69 19.58 -0.52
CA SER A 237 4.44 19.30 -1.93
C SER A 237 4.21 17.82 -2.26
N THR A 238 4.34 16.91 -1.26
CA THR A 238 4.25 15.47 -1.49
C THR A 238 2.80 14.97 -1.48
N THR A 239 2.55 13.88 -2.20
CA THR A 239 1.28 13.15 -2.12
C THR A 239 1.00 12.66 -0.69
N ALA A 240 2.04 12.26 0.04
CA ALA A 240 1.93 11.84 1.43
C ALA A 240 1.34 12.96 2.33
N ALA A 241 1.77 14.22 2.13
CA ALA A 241 1.25 15.35 2.88
C ALA A 241 -0.23 15.64 2.56
N LYS A 242 -0.65 15.52 1.30
CA LYS A 242 -2.06 15.66 0.91
C LYS A 242 -2.93 14.62 1.61
N LEU A 243 -2.51 13.36 1.60
CA LEU A 243 -3.21 12.28 2.29
C LEU A 243 -3.21 12.45 3.81
N ALA A 244 -2.12 12.98 4.39
CA ALA A 244 -2.06 13.32 5.81
C ALA A 244 -3.08 14.40 6.19
N THR A 245 -3.25 15.42 5.35
CA THR A 245 -4.27 16.46 5.55
C THR A 245 -5.68 15.88 5.59
N GLU A 246 -6.00 14.98 4.67
CA GLU A 246 -7.29 14.30 4.65
C GLU A 246 -7.53 13.42 5.89
N ARG A 247 -6.46 12.81 6.42
CA ARG A 247 -6.55 12.01 7.64
C ARG A 247 -6.71 12.84 8.89
N LEU A 248 -6.04 13.99 8.96
CA LEU A 248 -6.20 14.94 10.08
C LEU A 248 -7.62 15.43 10.23
N SER A 249 -8.34 15.62 9.12
CA SER A 249 -9.74 16.06 9.18
C SER A 249 -10.70 15.00 9.77
N LYS A 250 -10.22 13.77 9.99
CA LYS A 250 -10.98 12.62 10.51
C LYS A 250 -10.56 12.18 11.93
N ILE A 251 -9.59 12.88 12.53
CA ILE A 251 -9.15 12.69 13.93
C ILE A 251 -9.83 13.68 14.83
#